data_d7fded82cb16908794b28212a9d80f70
#
_entry.id   d7fded82cb16908794b28212a9d80f70
#
_cell.length_a   1.000
_cell.length_b   1.000
_cell.length_c   1.000
_cell.angle_alpha   90.00
_cell.angle_beta   90.00
_cell.angle_gamma   90.00
#
_symmetry.space_group_name_H-M   'P 1'
#
loop_
_entity.id
_entity.type
_entity.pdbx_description
1 polymer ?
#
loop_
_entity_poly.entity_id
_entity_poly.type
_entity_poly.pdbx_seq_one_letter_code
_entity_poly.pdbx_strand_id
1 'polypeptide(L)'
;KMIAKLRRMAANDNNRDYLDQVYYAIGNIYLAQRDTANAIAAYENGGKRATRNGIEKGVLMLKLGNVYWQKQRFADARRCYNEALGLLDKERPDYEELSQRSKVLDELVPHIEAVQLQDSLQLLATMPEPQRNAAIDRVIAALKKKEKEEQYAQDEETARRTIARNSSASNMPTTQTPMQRTQQGGGWYFYNPIAVSQGKAAFERQWGKRDNVDNWQRLNKAAVALNTPLDEPSAEQRDSILAEEARRDSIQQLRQTAENDPHKREFYLAQIPFTAEQRQASNQLLTDGLFHSGVIFKDKLDQLSLSEKALRRLTDNYPQFDKMPQAYYHLFLLYMRKGDKVTAQRYADMLKQQYPKHELTELITDPYYFANAQRGEHIEDSLYAVTYDFFKAENYAAVKRNAKVSATKFKHGANRDKF
;
A
#
# COMPACT_ATOMS: atom_id res chain seq x y z
N LYS A 1 7.99 32.64 -21.40
CA LYS A 1 9.39 32.75 -21.89
C LYS A 1 10.37 31.91 -21.05
N MET A 2 10.33 31.96 -19.69
CA MET A 2 11.28 31.28 -18.82
C MET A 2 11.18 29.74 -18.94
N ILE A 3 10.00 29.14 -18.91
CA ILE A 3 9.81 27.69 -19.12
C ILE A 3 10.39 27.20 -20.44
N ALA A 4 10.21 27.97 -21.54
CA ALA A 4 10.77 27.61 -22.83
C ALA A 4 12.32 27.62 -22.82
N LYS A 5 12.93 28.56 -22.07
CA LYS A 5 14.38 28.58 -21.89
C LYS A 5 14.87 27.37 -21.08
N LEU A 6 14.19 27.06 -19.97
CA LEU A 6 14.53 25.89 -19.14
C LEU A 6 14.33 24.56 -19.89
N ARG A 7 13.29 24.44 -20.72
CA ARG A 7 13.12 23.25 -21.58
C ARG A 7 14.24 23.09 -22.62
N ARG A 8 14.74 24.19 -23.17
CA ARG A 8 15.94 24.15 -24.05
C ARG A 8 17.19 23.73 -23.26
N MET A 9 17.34 24.20 -22.01
CA MET A 9 18.42 23.73 -21.14
C MET A 9 18.30 22.24 -20.84
N ALA A 10 17.08 21.73 -20.57
CA ALA A 10 16.85 20.31 -20.35
C ALA A 10 17.10 19.44 -21.61
N ALA A 11 17.02 20.01 -22.80
CA ALA A 11 17.30 19.31 -24.05
C ALA A 11 18.79 19.30 -24.44
N ASN A 12 19.62 20.04 -23.73
CA ASN A 12 21.07 20.11 -23.99
C ASN A 12 21.81 19.06 -23.14
N ASP A 13 22.57 18.18 -23.80
CA ASP A 13 23.30 17.09 -23.15
C ASP A 13 24.30 17.56 -22.10
N ASN A 14 24.84 18.77 -22.21
CA ASN A 14 25.75 19.37 -21.24
C ASN A 14 25.08 19.61 -19.86
N ASN A 15 23.75 19.68 -19.81
CA ASN A 15 22.98 19.91 -18.57
C ASN A 15 22.37 18.62 -18.00
N ARG A 16 22.78 17.49 -18.49
CA ARG A 16 22.20 16.19 -18.15
C ARG A 16 22.27 15.89 -16.64
N ASP A 17 23.35 16.25 -16.01
CA ASP A 17 23.57 16.05 -14.56
C ASP A 17 22.78 17.00 -13.66
N TYR A 18 22.06 17.94 -14.25
CA TYR A 18 21.27 18.96 -13.55
C TYR A 18 19.78 18.93 -13.95
N LEU A 19 19.32 17.84 -14.55
CA LEU A 19 17.92 17.73 -15.02
C LEU A 19 16.91 17.80 -13.89
N ASP A 20 17.23 17.25 -12.74
CA ASP A 20 16.44 17.38 -11.50
C ASP A 20 16.22 18.84 -11.12
N GLN A 21 17.27 19.64 -11.10
CA GLN A 21 17.22 21.08 -10.76
C GLN A 21 16.46 21.88 -11.83
N VAL A 22 16.69 21.58 -13.10
CA VAL A 22 15.98 22.26 -14.21
C VAL A 22 14.49 21.98 -14.15
N TYR A 23 14.09 20.71 -13.98
CA TYR A 23 12.68 20.35 -13.86
C TYR A 23 12.06 20.80 -12.55
N TYR A 24 12.84 20.85 -11.46
CA TYR A 24 12.42 21.48 -10.21
C TYR A 24 12.05 22.97 -10.42
N ALA A 25 12.88 23.72 -11.12
CA ALA A 25 12.62 25.11 -11.45
C ALA A 25 11.34 25.26 -12.34
N ILE A 26 11.18 24.40 -13.34
CA ILE A 26 9.98 24.37 -14.20
C ILE A 26 8.74 24.09 -13.35
N GLY A 27 8.78 23.10 -12.48
CA GLY A 27 7.69 22.76 -11.59
C GLY A 27 7.29 23.90 -10.66
N ASN A 28 8.28 24.60 -10.05
CA ASN A 28 8.04 25.77 -9.22
C ASN A 28 7.34 26.91 -9.98
N ILE A 29 7.72 27.14 -11.24
CA ILE A 29 7.05 28.16 -12.07
C ILE A 29 5.60 27.79 -12.34
N TYR A 30 5.31 26.52 -12.64
CA TYR A 30 3.92 26.06 -12.80
C TYR A 30 3.11 26.16 -11.52
N LEU A 31 3.70 25.83 -10.35
CA LEU A 31 3.03 26.03 -9.05
C LEU A 31 2.71 27.50 -8.78
N ALA A 32 3.63 28.41 -9.10
CA ALA A 32 3.39 29.85 -8.99
C ALA A 32 2.27 30.34 -9.90
N GLN A 33 2.06 29.66 -11.04
CA GLN A 33 0.96 29.90 -11.95
C GLN A 33 -0.36 29.17 -11.55
N ARG A 34 -0.36 28.46 -10.43
CA ARG A 34 -1.45 27.58 -9.95
C ARG A 34 -1.75 26.41 -10.88
N ASP A 35 -0.87 26.09 -11.80
CA ASP A 35 -0.98 24.95 -12.71
C ASP A 35 -0.32 23.71 -12.07
N THR A 36 -1.06 23.11 -11.14
CA THR A 36 -0.59 21.96 -10.36
C THR A 36 -0.36 20.72 -11.24
N ALA A 37 -1.14 20.54 -12.31
CA ALA A 37 -1.02 19.38 -13.19
C ALA A 37 0.32 19.38 -13.94
N ASN A 38 0.67 20.49 -14.57
CA ASN A 38 1.96 20.64 -15.25
C ASN A 38 3.13 20.69 -14.27
N ALA A 39 2.93 21.19 -13.04
CA ALA A 39 3.94 21.14 -11.99
C ALA A 39 4.28 19.70 -11.60
N ILE A 40 3.28 18.86 -11.34
CA ILE A 40 3.46 17.43 -11.06
C ILE A 40 4.20 16.75 -12.21
N ALA A 41 3.74 16.97 -13.46
CA ALA A 41 4.39 16.39 -14.63
C ALA A 41 5.87 16.82 -14.77
N ALA A 42 6.19 18.07 -14.45
CA ALA A 42 7.57 18.55 -14.44
C ALA A 42 8.40 17.86 -13.37
N TYR A 43 7.92 17.80 -12.13
CA TYR A 43 8.64 17.13 -11.04
C TYR A 43 8.83 15.62 -11.29
N GLU A 44 7.81 14.91 -11.77
CA GLU A 44 7.94 13.49 -12.15
C GLU A 44 9.00 13.29 -13.23
N ASN A 45 9.02 14.15 -14.25
CA ASN A 45 10.06 14.11 -15.26
C ASN A 45 11.46 14.40 -14.69
N GLY A 46 11.56 15.31 -13.74
CA GLY A 46 12.82 15.60 -13.02
C GLY A 46 13.34 14.39 -12.24
N GLY A 47 12.45 13.76 -11.45
CA GLY A 47 12.79 12.56 -10.69
C GLY A 47 13.22 11.38 -11.56
N LYS A 48 12.49 11.13 -12.68
CA LYS A 48 12.81 10.05 -13.63
C LYS A 48 14.09 10.29 -14.42
N ARG A 49 14.40 11.53 -14.75
CA ARG A 49 15.57 11.90 -15.57
C ARG A 49 16.81 12.27 -14.76
N ALA A 50 16.71 12.33 -13.43
CA ALA A 50 17.84 12.56 -12.57
C ALA A 50 18.90 11.46 -12.76
N THR A 51 20.13 11.87 -13.13
CA THR A 51 21.25 10.94 -13.34
C THR A 51 22.01 10.68 -12.04
N ARG A 52 21.86 11.58 -11.06
CA ARG A 52 22.48 11.49 -9.74
C ARG A 52 21.43 11.31 -8.66
N ASN A 53 21.70 10.45 -7.70
CA ASN A 53 20.89 10.28 -6.50
C ASN A 53 21.48 11.18 -5.40
N GLY A 54 21.34 12.50 -5.57
CA GLY A 54 21.84 13.52 -4.65
C GLY A 54 20.74 14.20 -3.86
N ILE A 55 21.14 15.15 -3.01
CA ILE A 55 20.24 15.96 -2.18
C ILE A 55 19.23 16.73 -3.03
N GLU A 56 19.63 17.18 -4.23
CA GLU A 56 18.78 17.94 -5.14
C GLU A 56 17.56 17.11 -5.61
N LYS A 57 17.80 15.84 -5.94
CA LYS A 57 16.72 14.91 -6.24
C LYS A 57 15.83 14.68 -5.01
N GLY A 58 16.43 14.56 -3.82
CA GLY A 58 15.68 14.45 -2.56
C GLY A 58 14.77 15.66 -2.33
N VAL A 59 15.25 16.88 -2.55
CA VAL A 59 14.45 18.11 -2.44
C VAL A 59 13.33 18.15 -3.47
N LEU A 60 13.58 17.71 -4.71
CA LEU A 60 12.57 17.61 -5.74
C LEU A 60 11.46 16.63 -5.34
N MET A 61 11.85 15.43 -4.87
CA MET A 61 10.89 14.41 -4.43
C MET A 61 10.10 14.86 -3.20
N LEU A 62 10.72 15.55 -2.26
CA LEU A 62 10.02 16.17 -1.13
C LEU A 62 8.96 17.17 -1.60
N LYS A 63 9.31 18.04 -2.55
CA LYS A 63 8.38 19.02 -3.10
C LYS A 63 7.21 18.36 -3.81
N LEU A 64 7.49 17.34 -4.61
CA LEU A 64 6.46 16.53 -5.29
C LEU A 64 5.57 15.81 -4.28
N GLY A 65 6.14 15.20 -3.25
CA GLY A 65 5.41 14.56 -2.17
C GLY A 65 4.45 15.52 -1.47
N ASN A 66 4.88 16.76 -1.19
CA ASN A 66 4.03 17.79 -0.60
C ASN A 66 2.86 18.19 -1.54
N VAL A 67 3.08 18.24 -2.84
CA VAL A 67 2.02 18.52 -3.82
C VAL A 67 1.01 17.35 -3.87
N TYR A 68 1.49 16.12 -3.86
CA TYR A 68 0.60 14.94 -3.80
C TYR A 68 -0.18 14.88 -2.50
N TRP A 69 0.44 15.20 -1.37
CA TRP A 69 -0.22 15.32 -0.07
C TRP A 69 -1.39 16.30 -0.10
N GLN A 70 -1.16 17.51 -0.62
CA GLN A 70 -2.22 18.52 -0.78
C GLN A 70 -3.36 18.07 -1.68
N LYS A 71 -3.06 17.21 -2.67
CA LYS A 71 -4.04 16.60 -3.57
C LYS A 71 -4.69 15.34 -2.99
N GLN A 72 -4.37 14.95 -1.77
CA GLN A 72 -4.84 13.73 -1.11
C GLN A 72 -4.49 12.44 -1.88
N ARG A 73 -3.44 12.50 -2.70
CA ARG A 73 -2.85 11.34 -3.39
C ARG A 73 -1.81 10.69 -2.49
N PHE A 74 -2.27 10.02 -1.44
CA PHE A 74 -1.42 9.55 -0.35
C PHE A 74 -0.44 8.45 -0.78
N ALA A 75 -0.81 7.58 -1.72
CA ALA A 75 0.10 6.56 -2.26
C ALA A 75 1.29 7.20 -2.98
N ASP A 76 1.04 8.19 -3.83
CA ASP A 76 2.10 8.92 -4.52
C ASP A 76 2.94 9.76 -3.55
N ALA A 77 2.31 10.39 -2.56
CA ALA A 77 3.02 11.14 -1.52
C ALA A 77 3.97 10.21 -0.73
N ARG A 78 3.50 9.02 -0.32
CA ARG A 78 4.32 8.00 0.35
C ARG A 78 5.55 7.63 -0.47
N ARG A 79 5.37 7.31 -1.75
CA ARG A 79 6.47 6.99 -2.67
C ARG A 79 7.52 8.12 -2.69
N CYS A 80 7.05 9.35 -2.85
CA CYS A 80 7.94 10.51 -2.93
C CYS A 80 8.67 10.80 -1.61
N TYR A 81 8.00 10.70 -0.46
CA TYR A 81 8.63 10.90 0.84
C TYR A 81 9.65 9.81 1.16
N ASN A 82 9.35 8.53 0.87
CA ASN A 82 10.28 7.43 1.07
C ASN A 82 11.55 7.62 0.23
N GLU A 83 11.42 8.03 -1.04
CA GLU A 83 12.57 8.34 -1.89
C GLU A 83 13.34 9.56 -1.40
N ALA A 84 12.64 10.63 -0.98
CA ALA A 84 13.26 11.82 -0.45
C ALA A 84 14.07 11.55 0.82
N LEU A 85 13.51 10.80 1.78
CA LEU A 85 14.19 10.46 3.05
C LEU A 85 15.47 9.66 2.84
N GLY A 86 15.54 8.84 1.79
CA GLY A 86 16.77 8.12 1.41
C GLY A 86 17.88 9.01 0.85
N LEU A 87 17.58 10.24 0.44
CA LEU A 87 18.50 11.16 -0.23
C LEU A 87 18.80 12.43 0.56
N LEU A 88 17.91 12.81 1.49
CA LEU A 88 18.06 14.02 2.29
C LEU A 88 19.00 13.82 3.48
N ASP A 89 19.61 14.90 3.92
CA ASP A 89 20.43 14.91 5.12
C ASP A 89 19.56 14.66 6.37
N LYS A 90 20.02 13.76 7.24
CA LYS A 90 19.37 13.44 8.50
C LYS A 90 19.45 14.56 9.55
N GLU A 91 20.42 15.45 9.41
CA GLU A 91 20.58 16.63 10.29
C GLU A 91 19.63 17.77 9.94
N ARG A 92 18.86 17.62 8.89
CA ARG A 92 17.86 18.60 8.45
C ARG A 92 16.78 18.77 9.53
N PRO A 93 16.39 20.02 9.89
CA PRO A 93 15.47 20.28 11.01
C PRO A 93 14.09 19.62 10.88
N ASP A 94 13.60 19.44 9.64
CA ASP A 94 12.29 18.81 9.34
C ASP A 94 12.37 17.31 9.03
N TYR A 95 13.58 16.69 9.14
CA TYR A 95 13.78 15.28 8.78
C TYR A 95 12.95 14.34 9.65
N GLU A 96 12.90 14.56 10.96
CA GLU A 96 12.13 13.71 11.89
C GLU A 96 10.63 13.83 11.62
N GLU A 97 10.10 15.03 11.40
CA GLU A 97 8.69 15.23 11.04
C GLU A 97 8.34 14.52 9.73
N LEU A 98 9.20 14.61 8.72
CA LEU A 98 9.02 13.89 7.44
C LEU A 98 9.07 12.38 7.62
N SER A 99 10.00 11.90 8.46
CA SER A 99 10.13 10.47 8.78
C SER A 99 8.84 9.95 9.46
N GLN A 100 8.32 10.68 10.44
CA GLN A 100 7.07 10.32 11.11
C GLN A 100 5.89 10.35 10.13
N ARG A 101 5.80 11.39 9.29
CA ARG A 101 4.76 11.47 8.25
C ARG A 101 4.82 10.31 7.27
N SER A 102 6.02 9.90 6.85
CA SER A 102 6.21 8.75 5.96
C SER A 102 5.77 7.45 6.62
N LYS A 103 6.14 7.22 7.88
CA LYS A 103 5.71 6.04 8.65
C LYS A 103 4.18 5.97 8.79
N VAL A 104 3.53 7.11 9.05
CA VAL A 104 2.07 7.16 9.13
C VAL A 104 1.43 6.87 7.78
N LEU A 105 2.05 7.32 6.67
CA LEU A 105 1.58 6.97 5.33
C LEU A 105 1.78 5.49 4.99
N ASP A 106 2.83 4.85 5.51
CA ASP A 106 3.02 3.40 5.32
C ASP A 106 1.91 2.59 5.98
N GLU A 107 1.39 3.06 7.12
CA GLU A 107 0.21 2.46 7.75
C GLU A 107 -1.10 2.81 7.04
N LEU A 108 -1.26 4.05 6.57
CA LEU A 108 -2.52 4.57 6.01
C LEU A 108 -2.81 4.05 4.61
N VAL A 109 -1.79 4.05 3.73
CA VAL A 109 -1.97 3.80 2.29
C VAL A 109 -2.58 2.44 2.00
N PRO A 110 -2.18 1.33 2.66
CA PRO A 110 -2.81 0.03 2.42
C PRO A 110 -4.33 0.04 2.66
N HIS A 111 -4.81 0.77 3.66
CA HIS A 111 -6.23 0.87 3.97
C HIS A 111 -6.99 1.69 2.92
N ILE A 112 -6.41 2.79 2.45
CA ILE A 112 -7.02 3.60 1.38
C ILE A 112 -7.06 2.82 0.07
N GLU A 113 -5.95 2.15 -0.29
CA GLU A 113 -5.86 1.33 -1.50
C GLU A 113 -6.86 0.17 -1.46
N ALA A 114 -7.03 -0.48 -0.30
CA ALA A 114 -8.04 -1.52 -0.10
C ALA A 114 -9.46 -0.98 -0.35
N VAL A 115 -9.80 0.18 0.23
CA VAL A 115 -11.11 0.81 0.00
C VAL A 115 -11.31 1.13 -1.48
N GLN A 116 -10.34 1.75 -2.15
CA GLN A 116 -10.44 2.12 -3.56
C GLN A 116 -10.54 0.90 -4.47
N LEU A 117 -9.80 -0.16 -4.15
CA LEU A 117 -9.85 -1.42 -4.89
C LEU A 117 -11.23 -2.07 -4.75
N GLN A 118 -11.73 -2.21 -3.52
CA GLN A 118 -13.04 -2.85 -3.29
C GLN A 118 -14.19 -2.03 -3.89
N ASP A 119 -14.14 -0.70 -3.82
CA ASP A 119 -15.09 0.18 -4.50
C ASP A 119 -15.11 -0.06 -6.02
N SER A 120 -13.92 -0.15 -6.62
CA SER A 120 -13.77 -0.37 -8.05
C SER A 120 -14.30 -1.76 -8.45
N LEU A 121 -13.99 -2.80 -7.67
CA LEU A 121 -14.44 -4.16 -7.93
C LEU A 121 -15.97 -4.30 -7.76
N GLN A 122 -16.55 -3.70 -6.73
CA GLN A 122 -17.99 -3.69 -6.52
C GLN A 122 -18.72 -2.90 -7.62
N LEU A 123 -18.15 -1.77 -8.07
CA LEU A 123 -18.69 -1.02 -9.19
C LEU A 123 -18.66 -1.87 -10.47
N LEU A 124 -17.56 -2.56 -10.77
CA LEU A 124 -17.46 -3.46 -11.92
C LEU A 124 -18.46 -4.61 -11.84
N ALA A 125 -18.77 -5.12 -10.64
CA ALA A 125 -19.76 -6.17 -10.44
C ALA A 125 -21.18 -5.72 -10.84
N THR A 126 -21.51 -4.44 -10.69
CA THR A 126 -22.83 -3.88 -11.04
C THR A 126 -22.93 -3.43 -12.50
N MET A 127 -21.81 -3.30 -13.21
CA MET A 127 -21.80 -2.86 -14.61
C MET A 127 -22.30 -3.95 -15.56
N PRO A 128 -23.00 -3.58 -16.65
CA PRO A 128 -23.28 -4.48 -17.77
C PRO A 128 -21.99 -5.04 -18.36
N GLU A 129 -22.02 -6.30 -18.80
CA GLU A 129 -20.85 -7.02 -19.29
C GLU A 129 -20.03 -6.25 -20.35
N PRO A 130 -20.62 -5.63 -21.39
CA PRO A 130 -19.84 -4.91 -22.39
C PRO A 130 -19.05 -3.72 -21.79
N GLN A 131 -19.66 -2.99 -20.85
CA GLN A 131 -19.04 -1.83 -20.20
C GLN A 131 -17.93 -2.26 -19.24
N ARG A 132 -18.18 -3.35 -18.49
CA ARG A 132 -17.18 -3.97 -17.59
C ARG A 132 -15.96 -4.43 -18.36
N ASN A 133 -16.18 -5.18 -19.46
CA ASN A 133 -15.08 -5.65 -20.30
C ASN A 133 -14.29 -4.50 -20.93
N ALA A 134 -14.96 -3.45 -21.39
CA ALA A 134 -14.29 -2.26 -21.90
C ALA A 134 -13.49 -1.49 -20.82
N ALA A 135 -13.95 -1.52 -19.55
CA ALA A 135 -13.20 -0.94 -18.44
C ALA A 135 -11.93 -1.76 -18.12
N ILE A 136 -12.06 -3.09 -18.09
CA ILE A 136 -10.93 -4.02 -17.88
C ILE A 136 -9.90 -3.86 -19.01
N ASP A 137 -10.35 -3.80 -20.27
CA ASP A 137 -9.43 -3.63 -21.42
C ASP A 137 -8.63 -2.33 -21.35
N ARG A 138 -9.24 -1.25 -20.84
CA ARG A 138 -8.52 0.01 -20.61
C ARG A 138 -7.42 -0.14 -19.56
N VAL A 139 -7.68 -0.88 -18.49
CA VAL A 139 -6.68 -1.16 -17.45
C VAL A 139 -5.54 -2.00 -18.02
N ILE A 140 -5.86 -3.06 -18.78
CA ILE A 140 -4.86 -3.91 -19.44
C ILE A 140 -4.02 -3.10 -20.44
N ALA A 141 -4.66 -2.23 -21.24
CA ALA A 141 -3.95 -1.38 -22.18
C ALA A 141 -3.01 -0.38 -21.47
N ALA A 142 -3.46 0.19 -20.34
CA ALA A 142 -2.64 1.07 -19.53
C ALA A 142 -1.43 0.34 -18.91
N LEU A 143 -1.64 -0.89 -18.41
CA LEU A 143 -0.58 -1.75 -17.88
C LEU A 143 0.48 -2.03 -18.96
N LYS A 144 0.05 -2.53 -20.12
CA LYS A 144 0.95 -2.81 -21.27
C LYS A 144 1.73 -1.57 -21.72
N LYS A 145 1.07 -0.41 -21.71
CA LYS A 145 1.73 0.84 -22.05
C LYS A 145 2.80 1.21 -21.03
N LYS A 146 2.50 1.06 -19.74
CA LYS A 146 3.44 1.35 -18.65
C LYS A 146 4.66 0.43 -18.70
N GLU A 147 4.45 -0.87 -18.86
CA GLU A 147 5.53 -1.85 -18.99
C GLU A 147 6.43 -1.56 -20.20
N LYS A 148 5.82 -1.20 -21.32
CA LYS A 148 6.57 -0.81 -22.52
C LYS A 148 7.40 0.46 -22.30
N GLU A 149 6.85 1.45 -21.59
CA GLU A 149 7.60 2.67 -21.23
C GLU A 149 8.75 2.36 -20.26
N GLU A 150 8.53 1.47 -19.28
CA GLU A 150 9.55 1.02 -18.35
C GLU A 150 10.66 0.22 -19.06
N GLN A 151 10.29 -0.65 -20.00
CA GLN A 151 11.24 -1.40 -20.81
C GLN A 151 12.10 -0.49 -21.67
N TYR A 152 11.48 0.49 -22.34
CA TYR A 152 12.24 1.48 -23.13
C TYR A 152 13.20 2.30 -22.24
N ALA A 153 12.78 2.67 -21.05
CA ALA A 153 13.64 3.41 -20.11
C ALA A 153 14.83 2.55 -19.64
N GLN A 154 14.62 1.25 -19.39
CA GLN A 154 15.68 0.30 -19.04
C GLN A 154 16.64 0.06 -20.20
N ASP A 155 16.11 -0.12 -21.41
CA ASP A 155 16.92 -0.32 -22.62
C ASP A 155 17.77 0.92 -22.93
N GLU A 156 17.21 2.12 -22.74
CA GLU A 156 17.94 3.38 -22.90
C GLU A 156 19.05 3.51 -21.83
N GLU A 157 18.78 3.12 -20.59
CA GLU A 157 19.79 3.15 -19.54
C GLU A 157 20.92 2.13 -19.78
N THR A 158 20.57 0.90 -20.21
CA THR A 158 21.57 -0.12 -20.53
C THR A 158 22.42 0.26 -21.74
N ALA A 159 21.81 0.82 -22.79
CA ALA A 159 22.54 1.35 -23.94
C ALA A 159 23.52 2.47 -23.53
N ARG A 160 23.07 3.37 -22.65
CA ARG A 160 23.91 4.45 -22.11
C ARG A 160 25.08 3.92 -21.29
N ARG A 161 24.86 2.94 -20.42
CA ARG A 161 25.93 2.31 -19.62
C ARG A 161 26.96 1.61 -20.51
N THR A 162 26.51 1.01 -21.61
CA THR A 162 27.39 0.35 -22.58
C THR A 162 28.27 1.37 -23.34
N ILE A 163 27.68 2.49 -23.76
CA ILE A 163 28.41 3.59 -24.42
C ILE A 163 29.44 4.21 -23.46
N ALA A 164 29.06 4.47 -22.20
CA ALA A 164 29.96 5.01 -21.18
C ALA A 164 31.13 4.06 -20.87
N ARG A 165 30.91 2.76 -20.86
CA ARG A 165 31.98 1.74 -20.72
C ARG A 165 32.91 1.73 -21.91
N ASN A 166 32.39 1.79 -23.13
CA ASN A 166 33.20 1.80 -24.33
C ASN A 166 34.02 3.10 -24.52
N SER A 167 33.47 4.25 -24.08
CA SER A 167 34.21 5.52 -24.11
C SER A 167 35.33 5.59 -23.06
N SER A 168 35.18 4.89 -21.94
CA SER A 168 36.25 4.78 -20.93
C SER A 168 37.36 3.82 -21.33
N ALA A 169 37.07 2.86 -22.21
CA ALA A 169 38.04 1.89 -22.70
C ALA A 169 38.94 2.40 -23.85
N SER A 170 38.58 3.54 -24.49
CA SER A 170 39.32 4.10 -25.61
C SER A 170 40.53 4.98 -25.22
N ASN A 171 40.85 5.12 -23.95
CA ASN A 171 42.01 5.89 -23.47
C ASN A 171 43.20 5.03 -22.98
N MET A 172 43.26 3.75 -23.32
CA MET A 172 44.50 2.97 -23.13
C MET A 172 45.31 2.89 -24.42
N PRO A 173 46.63 3.17 -24.37
CA PRO A 173 47.48 3.10 -25.57
C PRO A 173 47.58 1.64 -26.05
N THR A 174 47.24 1.44 -27.30
CA THR A 174 47.31 0.18 -28.04
C THR A 174 48.76 -0.28 -28.16
N THR A 175 49.20 -1.20 -27.35
CA THR A 175 50.30 -2.09 -27.70
C THR A 175 49.69 -3.35 -28.34
N GLN A 176 49.89 -3.41 -29.65
CA GLN A 176 49.48 -4.56 -30.47
C GLN A 176 50.23 -5.80 -30.05
N THR A 177 49.55 -6.81 -29.59
CA THR A 177 49.96 -8.21 -29.76
C THR A 177 48.76 -9.00 -30.23
N PRO A 178 48.83 -9.71 -31.35
CA PRO A 178 47.73 -10.57 -31.79
C PRO A 178 47.74 -11.85 -30.96
N MET A 179 46.91 -11.89 -29.93
CA MET A 179 46.72 -13.10 -29.16
C MET A 179 45.39 -13.74 -29.55
N GLN A 180 45.57 -14.92 -30.07
CA GLN A 180 44.62 -15.97 -30.34
C GLN A 180 43.34 -15.92 -29.52
N ARG A 181 42.26 -16.01 -30.25
CA ARG A 181 40.92 -16.34 -29.75
C ARG A 181 40.91 -17.69 -29.14
N THR A 182 41.37 -17.84 -27.92
CA THR A 182 41.15 -19.03 -27.11
C THR A 182 39.68 -19.07 -26.72
N GLN A 183 38.96 -19.99 -27.33
CA GLN A 183 37.72 -20.55 -26.80
C GLN A 183 37.98 -21.03 -25.36
N GLN A 184 37.76 -20.17 -24.40
CA GLN A 184 37.76 -20.58 -22.99
C GLN A 184 36.32 -20.88 -22.60
N GLY A 185 35.94 -22.13 -22.81
CA GLY A 185 34.65 -22.68 -22.50
C GLY A 185 34.64 -24.20 -22.49
N GLY A 186 35.77 -24.82 -22.12
CA GLY A 186 35.89 -26.26 -21.90
C GLY A 186 35.54 -26.68 -20.46
N GLY A 187 34.67 -26.00 -19.80
CA GLY A 187 34.08 -26.44 -18.53
C GLY A 187 32.78 -27.21 -18.80
N TRP A 188 32.66 -28.40 -18.17
CA TRP A 188 31.42 -29.15 -18.27
C TRP A 188 30.23 -28.30 -17.92
N TYR A 189 29.13 -28.41 -18.70
CA TYR A 189 27.92 -27.57 -18.61
C TYR A 189 27.47 -27.25 -17.18
N PHE A 190 27.53 -28.24 -16.28
CA PHE A 190 27.11 -28.10 -14.88
C PHE A 190 27.99 -27.16 -14.03
N TYR A 191 29.17 -26.80 -14.47
CA TYR A 191 30.07 -25.89 -13.79
C TYR A 191 29.94 -24.43 -14.30
N ASN A 192 29.06 -24.21 -15.29
CA ASN A 192 28.78 -22.89 -15.81
C ASN A 192 27.42 -22.39 -15.24
N PRO A 193 27.38 -21.55 -14.19
CA PRO A 193 26.14 -21.15 -13.54
C PRO A 193 25.21 -20.33 -14.48
N ILE A 194 25.77 -19.66 -15.48
CA ILE A 194 24.99 -18.90 -16.48
C ILE A 194 24.28 -19.89 -17.43
N ALA A 195 24.98 -20.91 -17.93
CA ALA A 195 24.37 -21.89 -18.81
C ALA A 195 23.33 -22.75 -18.07
N VAL A 196 23.57 -23.09 -16.81
CA VAL A 196 22.62 -23.83 -15.95
C VAL A 196 21.38 -23.01 -15.69
N SER A 197 21.50 -21.72 -15.36
CA SER A 197 20.34 -20.86 -15.10
C SER A 197 19.50 -20.62 -16.35
N GLN A 198 20.14 -20.41 -17.51
CA GLN A 198 19.46 -20.27 -18.79
C GLN A 198 18.77 -21.58 -19.21
N GLY A 199 19.44 -22.72 -19.02
CA GLY A 199 18.88 -24.04 -19.30
C GLY A 199 17.67 -24.36 -18.41
N LYS A 200 17.74 -24.00 -17.11
CA LYS A 200 16.63 -24.15 -16.16
C LYS A 200 15.45 -23.27 -16.55
N ALA A 201 15.68 -22.02 -16.91
CA ALA A 201 14.63 -21.10 -17.34
C ALA A 201 13.99 -21.56 -18.67
N ALA A 202 14.76 -22.10 -19.61
CA ALA A 202 14.24 -22.66 -20.85
C ALA A 202 13.43 -23.96 -20.60
N PHE A 203 13.89 -24.80 -19.69
CA PHE A 203 13.17 -26.01 -19.27
C PHE A 203 11.84 -25.68 -18.60
N GLU A 204 11.84 -24.76 -17.62
CA GLU A 204 10.62 -24.31 -16.92
C GLU A 204 9.61 -23.64 -17.86
N ARG A 205 10.09 -22.96 -18.89
CA ARG A 205 9.23 -22.34 -19.92
C ARG A 205 8.56 -23.37 -20.82
N GLN A 206 9.26 -24.47 -21.14
CA GLN A 206 8.76 -25.51 -22.04
C GLN A 206 7.93 -26.57 -21.31
N TRP A 207 8.30 -26.94 -20.07
CA TRP A 207 7.75 -28.08 -19.35
C TRP A 207 7.04 -27.70 -18.04
N GLY A 208 7.05 -26.43 -17.67
CA GLY A 208 6.57 -25.94 -16.38
C GLY A 208 7.48 -26.35 -15.22
N LYS A 209 7.08 -25.98 -14.00
CA LYS A 209 7.78 -26.37 -12.78
C LYS A 209 7.59 -27.86 -12.53
N ARG A 210 8.67 -28.66 -12.61
CA ARG A 210 8.64 -30.12 -12.46
C ARG A 210 9.55 -30.55 -11.32
N ASP A 211 9.07 -31.49 -10.52
CA ASP A 211 9.87 -32.12 -9.47
C ASP A 211 10.81 -33.18 -10.09
N ASN A 212 12.00 -33.34 -9.51
CA ASN A 212 12.98 -34.35 -9.96
C ASN A 212 12.58 -35.73 -9.44
N VAL A 213 11.64 -36.36 -10.15
CA VAL A 213 11.10 -37.70 -9.82
C VAL A 213 11.02 -38.55 -11.10
N ASP A 214 11.09 -39.88 -10.93
CA ASP A 214 10.95 -40.81 -12.06
C ASP A 214 9.61 -40.54 -12.80
N ASN A 215 9.67 -40.61 -14.13
CA ASN A 215 8.57 -40.32 -15.04
C ASN A 215 8.05 -38.87 -14.98
N TRP A 216 8.92 -37.88 -14.69
CA TRP A 216 8.62 -36.44 -14.67
C TRP A 216 7.96 -35.93 -15.96
N GLN A 217 8.12 -36.64 -17.08
CA GLN A 217 7.55 -36.35 -18.39
C GLN A 217 6.01 -36.60 -18.44
N ARG A 218 5.49 -37.42 -17.51
CA ARG A 218 4.07 -37.77 -17.47
C ARG A 218 3.31 -36.85 -16.51
N LEU A 219 2.28 -36.19 -17.02
CA LEU A 219 1.44 -35.29 -16.24
C LEU A 219 0.61 -36.01 -15.18
N ASN A 220 0.25 -37.30 -15.42
CA ASN A 220 -0.66 -38.07 -14.56
C ASN A 220 0.01 -39.33 -14.02
N LYS A 221 0.35 -39.35 -12.73
CA LYS A 221 0.89 -40.51 -12.01
C LYS A 221 -0.18 -41.45 -11.43
N ALA A 222 -1.46 -41.02 -11.48
CA ALA A 222 -2.57 -41.69 -10.80
C ALA A 222 -3.15 -42.91 -11.56
N ALA A 223 -2.66 -43.24 -12.75
CA ALA A 223 -3.24 -44.26 -13.58
C ALA A 223 -2.74 -45.70 -13.30
N VAL A 224 -1.96 -45.96 -12.23
CA VAL A 224 -1.38 -47.29 -11.98
C VAL A 224 -1.90 -47.99 -10.72
N ALA A 225 -2.86 -47.43 -10.00
CA ALA A 225 -3.32 -48.05 -8.75
C ALA A 225 -4.84 -48.07 -8.63
N LEU A 226 -5.54 -48.82 -9.48
CA LEU A 226 -6.88 -49.30 -9.17
C LEU A 226 -7.22 -50.53 -10.03
N ASN A 227 -6.70 -51.70 -9.57
CA ASN A 227 -7.28 -52.98 -9.97
C ASN A 227 -8.53 -53.24 -9.12
N THR A 228 -9.71 -53.03 -9.70
CA THR A 228 -10.95 -53.67 -9.27
C THR A 228 -11.84 -53.90 -10.51
N PRO A 229 -12.32 -55.13 -10.74
CA PRO A 229 -13.07 -55.47 -11.95
C PRO A 229 -14.54 -55.15 -11.78
N LEU A 230 -15.03 -54.19 -12.55
CA LEU A 230 -16.43 -53.97 -12.82
C LEU A 230 -16.58 -53.35 -14.21
N ASP A 231 -17.25 -54.10 -15.12
CA ASP A 231 -17.69 -53.79 -16.49
C ASP A 231 -16.75 -52.87 -17.29
N GLU A 232 -15.88 -53.49 -18.09
CA GLU A 232 -14.91 -52.76 -18.92
C GLU A 232 -15.61 -52.04 -20.09
N PRO A 233 -15.51 -50.68 -20.16
CA PRO A 233 -15.87 -49.96 -21.38
C PRO A 233 -14.91 -50.35 -22.52
N SER A 234 -15.40 -50.37 -23.75
CA SER A 234 -14.61 -50.74 -24.94
C SER A 234 -13.37 -49.80 -25.08
N ALA A 235 -12.30 -50.31 -25.75
CA ALA A 235 -11.08 -49.54 -25.91
C ALA A 235 -11.32 -48.15 -26.52
N GLU A 236 -12.26 -48.01 -27.44
CA GLU A 236 -12.65 -46.71 -28.02
C GLU A 236 -13.36 -45.78 -27.04
N GLN A 237 -14.13 -46.33 -26.10
CA GLN A 237 -14.76 -45.54 -25.02
C GLN A 237 -13.73 -45.07 -23.98
N ARG A 238 -12.72 -45.89 -23.69
CA ARG A 238 -11.59 -45.49 -22.79
C ARG A 238 -10.76 -44.39 -23.40
N ASP A 239 -10.41 -44.46 -24.69
CA ASP A 239 -9.65 -43.43 -25.39
C ASP A 239 -10.46 -42.14 -25.49
N SER A 240 -11.77 -42.19 -25.66
CA SER A 240 -12.65 -41.03 -25.66
C SER A 240 -12.73 -40.35 -24.27
N ILE A 241 -12.86 -41.14 -23.19
CA ILE A 241 -12.89 -40.63 -21.81
C ILE A 241 -11.54 -39.99 -21.45
N LEU A 242 -10.43 -40.64 -21.76
CA LEU A 242 -9.09 -40.13 -21.51
C LEU A 242 -8.79 -38.83 -22.31
N ALA A 243 -9.26 -38.77 -23.56
CA ALA A 243 -9.15 -37.57 -24.38
C ALA A 243 -9.99 -36.39 -23.82
N GLU A 244 -11.16 -36.69 -23.27
CA GLU A 244 -12.04 -35.70 -22.67
C GLU A 244 -11.52 -35.20 -21.31
N GLU A 245 -10.98 -36.10 -20.49
CA GLU A 245 -10.29 -35.74 -19.25
C GLU A 245 -9.02 -34.87 -19.50
N ALA A 246 -8.17 -35.29 -20.45
CA ALA A 246 -7.00 -34.53 -20.85
C ALA A 246 -7.37 -33.14 -21.42
N ARG A 247 -8.52 -33.06 -22.10
CA ARG A 247 -9.06 -31.80 -22.59
C ARG A 247 -9.59 -30.90 -21.47
N ARG A 248 -10.26 -31.49 -20.46
CA ARG A 248 -10.72 -30.78 -19.26
C ARG A 248 -9.54 -30.28 -18.43
N ASP A 249 -8.52 -31.10 -18.20
CA ASP A 249 -7.32 -30.72 -17.49
C ASP A 249 -6.55 -29.60 -18.20
N SER A 250 -6.43 -29.69 -19.52
CA SER A 250 -5.82 -28.65 -20.35
C SER A 250 -6.59 -27.32 -20.27
N ILE A 251 -7.94 -27.37 -20.32
CA ILE A 251 -8.81 -26.19 -20.18
C ILE A 251 -8.69 -25.61 -18.76
N GLN A 252 -8.61 -26.45 -17.73
CA GLN A 252 -8.46 -26.01 -16.35
C GLN A 252 -7.09 -25.36 -16.10
N GLN A 253 -6.02 -25.92 -16.67
CA GLN A 253 -4.68 -25.30 -16.63
C GLN A 253 -4.63 -23.98 -17.39
N LEU A 254 -5.28 -23.89 -18.56
CA LEU A 254 -5.37 -22.64 -19.30
C LEU A 254 -6.16 -21.57 -18.55
N ARG A 255 -7.22 -21.95 -17.82
CA ARG A 255 -7.96 -21.04 -16.94
C ARG A 255 -7.13 -20.57 -15.76
N GLN A 256 -6.47 -21.47 -15.04
CA GLN A 256 -5.60 -21.11 -13.92
C GLN A 256 -4.43 -20.21 -14.35
N THR A 257 -3.84 -20.46 -15.53
CA THR A 257 -2.80 -19.57 -16.09
C THR A 257 -3.37 -18.22 -16.53
N ALA A 258 -4.62 -18.19 -17.05
CA ALA A 258 -5.28 -16.96 -17.42
C ALA A 258 -5.70 -16.12 -16.20
N GLU A 259 -6.15 -16.76 -15.12
CA GLU A 259 -6.49 -16.12 -13.84
C GLU A 259 -5.27 -15.53 -13.13
N ASN A 260 -4.06 -15.98 -13.44
CA ASN A 260 -2.82 -15.46 -12.87
C ASN A 260 -2.10 -14.45 -13.76
N ASP A 261 -2.59 -14.19 -14.99
CA ASP A 261 -1.97 -13.29 -15.95
C ASP A 261 -2.66 -11.91 -15.96
N PRO A 262 -2.04 -10.84 -15.44
CA PRO A 262 -2.62 -9.50 -15.41
C PRO A 262 -2.86 -8.88 -16.78
N HIS A 263 -2.39 -9.51 -17.88
CA HIS A 263 -2.67 -9.08 -19.25
C HIS A 263 -3.93 -9.68 -19.85
N LYS A 264 -4.65 -10.52 -19.08
CA LYS A 264 -5.89 -11.18 -19.49
C LYS A 264 -7.07 -10.69 -18.67
N ARG A 265 -8.26 -10.71 -19.28
CA ARG A 265 -9.50 -10.29 -18.62
C ARG A 265 -9.87 -11.20 -17.44
N GLU A 266 -9.59 -12.51 -17.58
CA GLU A 266 -9.90 -13.54 -16.60
C GLU A 266 -9.28 -13.22 -15.23
N PHE A 267 -8.07 -12.67 -15.20
CA PHE A 267 -7.41 -12.21 -13.99
C PHE A 267 -8.25 -11.18 -13.21
N TYR A 268 -8.83 -10.21 -13.90
CA TYR A 268 -9.65 -9.18 -13.27
C TYR A 268 -11.05 -9.69 -12.95
N LEU A 269 -11.63 -10.53 -13.82
CA LEU A 269 -12.96 -11.11 -13.60
C LEU A 269 -12.99 -12.02 -12.37
N ALA A 270 -11.93 -12.77 -12.10
CA ALA A 270 -11.80 -13.63 -10.92
C ALA A 270 -11.83 -12.84 -9.58
N GLN A 271 -11.42 -11.57 -9.61
CA GLN A 271 -11.39 -10.71 -8.42
C GLN A 271 -12.72 -9.98 -8.17
N ILE A 272 -13.63 -9.94 -9.15
CA ILE A 272 -14.90 -9.20 -9.03
C ILE A 272 -15.88 -9.98 -8.16
N PRO A 273 -16.48 -9.39 -7.12
CA PRO A 273 -17.39 -10.06 -6.20
C PRO A 273 -18.78 -10.22 -6.80
N PHE A 274 -18.99 -11.27 -7.59
CA PHE A 274 -20.30 -11.58 -8.20
C PHE A 274 -21.25 -12.28 -7.23
N THR A 275 -20.76 -13.17 -6.37
CA THR A 275 -21.59 -13.91 -5.41
C THR A 275 -21.84 -13.11 -4.13
N ALA A 276 -22.88 -13.50 -3.37
CA ALA A 276 -23.19 -12.88 -2.09
C ALA A 276 -22.03 -13.03 -1.07
N GLU A 277 -21.39 -14.19 -1.04
CA GLU A 277 -20.26 -14.50 -0.18
C GLU A 277 -19.03 -13.62 -0.53
N GLN A 278 -18.72 -13.50 -1.83
CA GLN A 278 -17.64 -12.63 -2.30
C GLN A 278 -17.92 -11.16 -1.98
N ARG A 279 -19.17 -10.70 -2.09
CA ARG A 279 -19.57 -9.34 -1.71
C ARG A 279 -19.42 -9.11 -0.21
N GLN A 280 -19.76 -10.11 0.61
CA GLN A 280 -19.57 -10.01 2.05
C GLN A 280 -18.08 -9.89 2.41
N ALA A 281 -17.21 -10.72 1.82
CA ALA A 281 -15.77 -10.63 2.00
C ALA A 281 -15.21 -9.28 1.53
N SER A 282 -15.67 -8.80 0.36
CA SER A 282 -15.32 -7.46 -0.15
C SER A 282 -15.76 -6.35 0.79
N ASN A 283 -16.97 -6.43 1.36
CA ASN A 283 -17.47 -5.47 2.34
C ASN A 283 -16.65 -5.48 3.62
N GLN A 284 -16.20 -6.63 4.11
CA GLN A 284 -15.32 -6.70 5.28
C GLN A 284 -14.01 -5.95 5.05
N LEU A 285 -13.34 -6.20 3.93
CA LEU A 285 -12.11 -5.49 3.57
C LEU A 285 -12.32 -3.98 3.44
N LEU A 286 -13.44 -3.58 2.84
CA LEU A 286 -13.80 -2.18 2.67
C LEU A 286 -14.10 -1.51 4.00
N THR A 287 -14.87 -2.14 4.89
CA THR A 287 -15.23 -1.60 6.20
C THR A 287 -14.02 -1.49 7.12
N ASP A 288 -13.15 -2.49 7.13
CA ASP A 288 -11.88 -2.43 7.86
C ASP A 288 -10.99 -1.31 7.32
N GLY A 289 -10.90 -1.15 6.00
CA GLY A 289 -10.15 -0.06 5.38
C GLY A 289 -10.70 1.32 5.75
N LEU A 290 -12.03 1.51 5.72
CA LEU A 290 -12.68 2.76 6.14
C LEU A 290 -12.45 3.06 7.62
N PHE A 291 -12.58 2.07 8.48
CA PHE A 291 -12.38 2.22 9.92
C PHE A 291 -10.95 2.64 10.24
N HIS A 292 -9.96 1.86 9.80
CA HIS A 292 -8.55 2.13 10.10
C HIS A 292 -8.08 3.43 9.47
N SER A 293 -8.43 3.72 8.21
CA SER A 293 -8.09 5.01 7.60
C SER A 293 -8.73 6.19 8.33
N GLY A 294 -9.99 6.06 8.76
CA GLY A 294 -10.69 7.08 9.55
C GLY A 294 -10.01 7.37 10.88
N VAL A 295 -9.57 6.34 11.60
CA VAL A 295 -8.85 6.48 12.87
C VAL A 295 -7.48 7.12 12.65
N ILE A 296 -6.69 6.66 11.66
CA ILE A 296 -5.37 7.20 11.35
C ILE A 296 -5.46 8.69 10.95
N PHE A 297 -6.43 9.06 10.12
CA PHE A 297 -6.66 10.47 9.76
C PHE A 297 -6.90 11.35 10.98
N LYS A 298 -7.69 10.87 11.95
CA LYS A 298 -8.02 11.62 13.16
C LYS A 298 -6.84 11.69 14.13
N ASP A 299 -6.21 10.55 14.42
CA ASP A 299 -5.29 10.45 15.55
C ASP A 299 -3.83 10.75 15.19
N LYS A 300 -3.41 10.42 13.95
CA LYS A 300 -2.02 10.57 13.52
C LYS A 300 -1.77 11.74 12.57
N LEU A 301 -2.79 12.16 11.79
CA LEU A 301 -2.62 13.17 10.74
C LEU A 301 -3.41 14.45 11.01
N ASP A 302 -4.24 14.49 12.01
CA ASP A 302 -5.16 15.60 12.34
C ASP A 302 -6.03 16.07 11.17
N GLN A 303 -6.36 15.13 10.26
CA GLN A 303 -7.19 15.39 9.09
C GLN A 303 -8.66 15.05 9.41
N LEU A 304 -9.27 15.86 10.29
CA LEU A 304 -10.61 15.59 10.82
C LEU A 304 -11.68 15.45 9.73
N SER A 305 -11.59 16.23 8.63
CA SER A 305 -12.55 16.14 7.53
C SER A 305 -12.48 14.82 6.76
N LEU A 306 -11.29 14.27 6.58
CA LEU A 306 -11.10 12.96 5.91
C LEU A 306 -11.54 11.81 6.82
N SER A 307 -11.22 11.91 8.11
CA SER A 307 -11.69 10.98 9.12
C SER A 307 -13.22 10.95 9.18
N GLU A 308 -13.87 12.11 9.23
CA GLU A 308 -15.33 12.22 9.20
C GLU A 308 -15.93 11.53 7.98
N LYS A 309 -15.38 11.81 6.79
CA LYS A 309 -15.86 11.22 5.54
C LYS A 309 -15.76 9.69 5.57
N ALA A 310 -14.65 9.15 6.05
CA ALA A 310 -14.43 7.70 6.12
C ALA A 310 -15.35 7.03 7.15
N LEU A 311 -15.38 7.55 8.39
CA LEU A 311 -16.17 6.97 9.46
C LEU A 311 -17.68 7.11 9.26
N ARG A 312 -18.15 8.26 8.72
CA ARG A 312 -19.56 8.41 8.36
C ARG A 312 -19.98 7.47 7.25
N ARG A 313 -19.17 7.37 6.19
CA ARG A 313 -19.44 6.40 5.13
C ARG A 313 -19.56 4.97 5.70
N LEU A 314 -18.72 4.61 6.65
CA LEU A 314 -18.76 3.32 7.34
C LEU A 314 -20.09 3.15 8.08
N THR A 315 -20.43 4.09 8.97
CA THR A 315 -21.62 3.98 9.83
C THR A 315 -22.94 4.09 9.06
N ASP A 316 -22.97 4.89 7.99
CA ASP A 316 -24.20 5.14 7.21
C ASP A 316 -24.49 3.96 6.24
N ASN A 317 -23.47 3.31 5.67
CA ASN A 317 -23.64 2.30 4.62
C ASN A 317 -23.45 0.86 5.08
N TYR A 318 -22.79 0.64 6.24
CA TYR A 318 -22.41 -0.70 6.69
C TYR A 318 -22.80 -0.96 8.15
N PRO A 319 -24.10 -1.00 8.48
CA PRO A 319 -24.57 -1.14 9.86
C PRO A 319 -24.19 -2.47 10.53
N GLN A 320 -23.78 -3.47 9.72
CA GLN A 320 -23.37 -4.80 10.19
C GLN A 320 -21.86 -4.88 10.57
N PHE A 321 -21.16 -3.74 10.60
CA PHE A 321 -19.73 -3.74 10.94
C PHE A 321 -19.48 -4.15 12.38
N ASP A 322 -18.59 -5.13 12.60
CA ASP A 322 -18.36 -5.73 13.93
C ASP A 322 -17.87 -4.71 14.97
N LYS A 323 -17.08 -3.71 14.55
CA LYS A 323 -16.54 -2.67 15.42
C LYS A 323 -17.37 -1.38 15.36
N MET A 324 -18.68 -1.47 15.15
CA MET A 324 -19.56 -0.30 15.09
C MET A 324 -19.53 0.56 16.37
N PRO A 325 -19.47 -0.03 17.60
CA PRO A 325 -19.31 0.78 18.81
C PRO A 325 -18.06 1.67 18.79
N GLN A 326 -16.95 1.13 18.31
CA GLN A 326 -15.69 1.88 18.17
C GLN A 326 -15.83 3.00 17.11
N ALA A 327 -16.52 2.73 16.00
CA ALA A 327 -16.76 3.73 14.96
C ALA A 327 -17.59 4.92 15.50
N TYR A 328 -18.67 4.67 16.25
CA TYR A 328 -19.44 5.72 16.91
C TYR A 328 -18.61 6.49 17.95
N TYR A 329 -17.80 5.79 18.73
CA TYR A 329 -16.90 6.42 19.68
C TYR A 329 -15.88 7.34 19.00
N HIS A 330 -15.27 6.89 17.92
CA HIS A 330 -14.34 7.73 17.15
C HIS A 330 -15.03 8.96 16.52
N LEU A 331 -16.26 8.83 16.03
CA LEU A 331 -17.06 9.95 15.54
C LEU A 331 -17.41 10.93 16.68
N PHE A 332 -17.80 10.41 17.85
CA PHE A 332 -18.01 11.23 19.03
C PHE A 332 -16.77 12.07 19.38
N LEU A 333 -15.60 11.46 19.47
CA LEU A 333 -14.34 12.16 19.75
C LEU A 333 -14.00 13.17 18.65
N LEU A 334 -14.21 12.81 17.39
CA LEU A 334 -13.97 13.68 16.24
C LEU A 334 -14.80 14.96 16.33
N TYR A 335 -16.10 14.85 16.57
CA TYR A 335 -16.98 16.01 16.67
C TYR A 335 -16.72 16.84 17.92
N MET A 336 -16.30 16.22 19.02
CA MET A 336 -15.82 16.95 20.19
C MET A 336 -14.57 17.79 19.86
N ARG A 337 -13.60 17.24 19.13
CA ARG A 337 -12.40 17.99 18.65
C ARG A 337 -12.79 19.13 17.69
N LYS A 338 -13.83 18.96 16.86
CA LYS A 338 -14.37 19.99 15.97
C LYS A 338 -15.18 21.06 16.70
N GLY A 339 -15.51 20.87 17.98
CA GLY A 339 -16.37 21.77 18.77
C GLY A 339 -17.88 21.59 18.53
N ASP A 340 -18.28 20.64 17.68
CA ASP A 340 -19.69 20.33 17.42
C ASP A 340 -20.24 19.34 18.46
N LYS A 341 -20.60 19.90 19.61
CA LYS A 341 -21.14 19.13 20.74
C LYS A 341 -22.50 18.48 20.43
N VAL A 342 -23.29 19.07 19.53
CA VAL A 342 -24.63 18.55 19.20
C VAL A 342 -24.49 17.23 18.43
N THR A 343 -23.65 17.21 17.39
CA THR A 343 -23.42 16.00 16.61
C THR A 343 -22.66 14.95 17.44
N ALA A 344 -21.71 15.37 18.28
CA ALA A 344 -21.05 14.46 19.21
C ALA A 344 -22.05 13.76 20.14
N GLN A 345 -22.97 14.51 20.76
CA GLN A 345 -24.00 13.96 21.63
C GLN A 345 -24.90 12.95 20.90
N ARG A 346 -25.23 13.21 19.62
CA ARG A 346 -26.00 12.26 18.81
C ARG A 346 -25.31 10.90 18.69
N TYR A 347 -23.99 10.86 18.44
CA TYR A 347 -23.25 9.59 18.38
C TYR A 347 -23.13 8.93 19.75
N ALA A 348 -23.00 9.70 20.84
CA ALA A 348 -23.06 9.18 22.19
C ALA A 348 -24.41 8.53 22.50
N ASP A 349 -25.51 9.13 22.07
CA ASP A 349 -26.86 8.60 22.27
C ASP A 349 -27.11 7.35 21.42
N MET A 350 -26.61 7.30 20.18
CA MET A 350 -26.64 6.09 19.35
C MET A 350 -25.88 4.94 20.03
N LEU A 351 -24.73 5.22 20.62
CA LEU A 351 -23.93 4.23 21.33
C LEU A 351 -24.69 3.71 22.57
N LYS A 352 -25.32 4.59 23.35
CA LYS A 352 -26.15 4.22 24.51
C LYS A 352 -27.37 3.39 24.15
N GLN A 353 -28.01 3.71 23.03
CA GLN A 353 -29.22 2.99 22.59
C GLN A 353 -28.91 1.61 22.02
N GLN A 354 -27.88 1.51 21.17
CA GLN A 354 -27.59 0.28 20.45
C GLN A 354 -26.65 -0.64 21.23
N TYR A 355 -25.75 -0.08 22.05
CA TYR A 355 -24.71 -0.81 22.77
C TYR A 355 -24.61 -0.43 24.26
N PRO A 356 -25.72 -0.55 25.05
CA PRO A 356 -25.79 -0.03 26.44
C PRO A 356 -24.78 -0.67 27.38
N LYS A 357 -24.37 -1.91 27.11
CA LYS A 357 -23.43 -2.68 27.98
C LYS A 357 -21.98 -2.65 27.49
N HIS A 358 -21.68 -1.87 26.45
CA HIS A 358 -20.33 -1.80 25.92
C HIS A 358 -19.46 -0.85 26.73
N GLU A 359 -18.18 -1.21 26.96
CA GLU A 359 -17.22 -0.42 27.76
C GLU A 359 -17.11 1.04 27.32
N LEU A 360 -17.13 1.28 25.98
CA LEU A 360 -17.09 2.62 25.41
C LEU A 360 -18.34 3.45 25.78
N THR A 361 -19.46 2.82 26.01
CA THR A 361 -20.68 3.50 26.45
C THR A 361 -20.54 3.96 27.91
N GLU A 362 -19.97 3.14 28.76
CA GLU A 362 -19.65 3.52 30.14
C GLU A 362 -18.66 4.68 30.18
N LEU A 363 -17.63 4.62 29.34
CA LEU A 363 -16.60 5.65 29.23
C LEU A 363 -17.18 7.03 28.83
N ILE A 364 -18.13 7.05 27.89
CA ILE A 364 -18.80 8.30 27.45
C ILE A 364 -19.79 8.82 28.50
N THR A 365 -20.37 7.96 29.34
CA THR A 365 -21.32 8.38 30.37
C THR A 365 -20.63 8.97 31.61
N ASP A 366 -19.31 8.85 31.75
CA ASP A 366 -18.56 9.46 32.81
C ASP A 366 -18.56 11.00 32.66
N PRO A 367 -19.16 11.76 33.58
CA PRO A 367 -19.22 13.23 33.53
C PRO A 367 -17.83 13.88 33.57
N TYR A 368 -16.82 13.16 34.03
CA TYR A 368 -15.44 13.62 34.14
C TYR A 368 -14.55 13.20 32.99
N TYR A 369 -15.08 12.45 32.00
CA TYR A 369 -14.31 11.87 30.89
C TYR A 369 -13.44 12.91 30.16
N PHE A 370 -14.00 14.09 29.83
CA PHE A 370 -13.24 15.12 29.11
C PHE A 370 -12.15 15.77 29.95
N ALA A 371 -12.47 16.04 31.24
CA ALA A 371 -11.46 16.57 32.15
C ALA A 371 -10.32 15.56 32.35
N ASN A 372 -10.67 14.28 32.41
CA ASN A 372 -9.72 13.19 32.57
C ASN A 372 -8.93 12.93 31.27
N ALA A 373 -9.54 13.03 30.09
CA ALA A 373 -8.84 12.84 28.82
C ALA A 373 -7.83 13.97 28.50
N GLN A 374 -8.09 15.20 28.95
CA GLN A 374 -7.17 16.33 28.73
C GLN A 374 -6.06 16.45 29.76
N ARG A 375 -6.33 16.11 31.02
CA ARG A 375 -5.43 16.33 32.15
C ARG A 375 -5.46 15.19 33.16
N GLY A 376 -6.13 14.07 32.85
CA GLY A 376 -6.48 13.02 33.81
C GLY A 376 -5.30 12.43 34.53
N GLU A 377 -4.24 12.08 33.83
CA GLU A 377 -3.03 11.53 34.42
C GLU A 377 -2.41 12.50 35.42
N HIS A 378 -2.25 13.77 35.04
CA HIS A 378 -1.67 14.78 35.94
C HIS A 378 -2.56 15.12 37.12
N ILE A 379 -3.90 15.12 36.94
CA ILE A 379 -4.83 15.41 38.03
C ILE A 379 -4.93 14.21 38.98
N GLU A 380 -4.96 13.00 38.44
CA GLU A 380 -4.97 11.78 39.24
C GLU A 380 -3.66 11.59 40.01
N ASP A 381 -2.50 11.80 39.35
CA ASP A 381 -1.19 11.76 39.98
C ASP A 381 -1.07 12.81 41.11
N SER A 382 -1.58 14.02 40.87
CA SER A 382 -1.60 15.08 41.87
C SER A 382 -2.50 14.70 43.03
N LEU A 383 -3.69 14.16 42.77
CA LEU A 383 -4.59 13.69 43.83
C LEU A 383 -3.96 12.53 44.62
N TYR A 384 -3.29 11.60 43.93
CA TYR A 384 -2.58 10.50 44.58
C TYR A 384 -1.43 11.00 45.46
N ALA A 385 -0.60 11.91 44.96
CA ALA A 385 0.51 12.50 45.73
C ALA A 385 0.02 13.16 47.00
N VAL A 386 -1.01 14.01 46.93
CA VAL A 386 -1.65 14.64 48.10
C VAL A 386 -2.26 13.61 49.06
N THR A 387 -2.85 12.55 48.53
CA THR A 387 -3.46 11.48 49.33
C THR A 387 -2.38 10.68 50.07
N TYR A 388 -1.25 10.42 49.42
CA TYR A 388 -0.10 9.76 50.00
C TYR A 388 0.54 10.61 51.14
N ASP A 389 0.59 11.93 50.96
CA ASP A 389 1.06 12.82 52.02
C ASP A 389 0.09 12.84 53.25
N PHE A 390 -1.22 12.81 53.01
CA PHE A 390 -2.19 12.62 54.09
C PHE A 390 -2.05 11.26 54.78
N PHE A 391 -1.74 10.21 54.06
CA PHE A 391 -1.49 8.88 54.63
C PHE A 391 -0.25 8.90 55.54
N LYS A 392 0.86 9.53 55.08
CA LYS A 392 2.05 9.68 55.93
C LYS A 392 1.80 10.52 57.17
N ALA A 393 0.91 11.51 57.07
CA ALA A 393 0.51 12.34 58.19
C ALA A 393 -0.58 11.69 59.08
N GLU A 394 -0.89 10.40 58.88
CA GLU A 394 -1.91 9.63 59.60
C GLU A 394 -3.34 10.23 59.51
N ASN A 395 -3.59 11.12 58.56
CA ASN A 395 -4.90 11.71 58.35
C ASN A 395 -5.80 10.80 57.48
N TYR A 396 -6.23 9.68 58.04
CA TYR A 396 -7.02 8.68 57.36
C TYR A 396 -8.41 9.18 56.90
N ALA A 397 -8.95 10.22 57.55
CA ALA A 397 -10.20 10.84 57.12
C ALA A 397 -10.07 11.54 55.77
N ALA A 398 -8.95 12.23 55.56
CA ALA A 398 -8.63 12.85 54.27
C ALA A 398 -8.32 11.81 53.18
N VAL A 399 -7.57 10.75 53.53
CA VAL A 399 -7.31 9.61 52.60
C VAL A 399 -8.63 9.00 52.12
N LYS A 400 -9.54 8.66 53.03
CA LYS A 400 -10.83 8.06 52.70
C LYS A 400 -11.72 8.98 51.85
N ARG A 401 -11.63 10.31 52.05
CA ARG A 401 -12.34 11.30 51.25
C ARG A 401 -11.76 11.35 49.81
N ASN A 402 -10.43 11.40 49.67
CA ASN A 402 -9.75 11.44 48.37
C ASN A 402 -9.93 10.12 47.60
N ALA A 403 -9.94 8.97 48.28
CA ALA A 403 -10.26 7.68 47.63
C ALA A 403 -11.70 7.67 47.07
N LYS A 404 -12.68 8.27 47.75
CA LYS A 404 -14.02 8.44 47.18
C LYS A 404 -14.05 9.39 45.98
N VAL A 405 -13.25 10.47 46.05
CA VAL A 405 -13.10 11.39 44.90
C VAL A 405 -12.48 10.65 43.73
N SER A 406 -11.41 9.88 43.93
CA SER A 406 -10.80 9.07 42.88
C SER A 406 -11.82 8.08 42.30
N ALA A 407 -12.53 7.33 43.09
CA ALA A 407 -13.55 6.37 42.64
C ALA A 407 -14.65 7.02 41.80
N THR A 408 -14.98 8.29 42.07
CA THR A 408 -16.05 9.02 41.33
C THR A 408 -15.54 9.68 40.08
N LYS A 409 -14.35 10.33 40.12
CA LYS A 409 -13.82 11.15 39.05
C LYS A 409 -12.96 10.36 38.05
N PHE A 410 -12.25 9.35 38.52
CA PHE A 410 -11.26 8.60 37.74
C PHE A 410 -11.61 7.10 37.73
N LYS A 411 -12.80 6.75 37.22
CA LYS A 411 -13.30 5.36 37.22
C LYS A 411 -12.32 4.37 36.60
N HIS A 412 -11.58 4.80 35.58
CA HIS A 412 -10.58 4.01 34.82
C HIS A 412 -9.16 4.55 34.96
N GLY A 413 -8.88 5.32 36.03
CA GLY A 413 -7.56 5.94 36.23
C GLY A 413 -6.49 4.90 36.59
N ALA A 414 -5.25 5.16 36.15
CA ALA A 414 -4.10 4.27 36.32
C ALA A 414 -3.68 4.10 37.79
N ASN A 415 -4.04 5.06 38.66
CA ASN A 415 -3.69 5.03 40.10
C ASN A 415 -4.83 4.58 41.01
N ARG A 416 -5.98 4.19 40.43
CA ARG A 416 -7.18 3.87 41.21
C ARG A 416 -6.96 2.79 42.29
N ASP A 417 -6.19 1.75 41.94
CA ASP A 417 -5.91 0.62 42.86
C ASP A 417 -4.91 0.98 43.99
N LYS A 418 -4.32 2.18 43.90
CA LYS A 418 -3.32 2.69 44.86
C LYS A 418 -3.94 3.56 45.95
N PHE A 419 -5.22 3.98 45.79
CA PHE A 419 -5.97 4.77 46.76
C PHE A 419 -6.60 3.87 47.81
#